data_bac7bd733bcff80cab4a5c7d908e6428
#
_entry.id   bac7bd733bcff80cab4a5c7d908e6428
#
_cell.length_a   1.000
_cell.length_b   1.000
_cell.length_c   1.000
_cell.angle_alpha   90.00
_cell.angle_beta   90.00
_cell.angle_gamma   90.00
#
_symmetry.space_group_name_H-M   'P 1'
#
loop_
_entity.id
_entity.type
_entity.pdbx_description
1 polymer ?
#
loop_
_entity_poly.entity_id
_entity_poly.type
_entity_poly.pdbx_seq_one_letter_code
_entity_poly.pdbx_strand_id
1 'polypeptide(L)'
;MVFFLTKDDFVFLGRNLHRPECVLATKSGDVFASHAADRGGIAQIEVNGRTNFIMATAGDIPDDFIPNGYSLMPDGSFLIANVGNDGGVYTLNRDGTLVPFLLEIDGIKLPACNFANRDELGRIWISVSTWARNRDESFKKDVADGVIILVDNKGSRVAAQGI
;
A
#
# COMPACT_ATOMS: atom_id res chain seq x y z
N MET A 1 -16.83 14.64 29.52
CA MET A 1 -17.97 14.14 28.71
C MET A 1 -17.54 12.81 28.11
N VAL A 2 -18.22 11.72 28.40
CA VAL A 2 -17.93 10.39 27.84
C VAL A 2 -18.87 10.19 26.67
N PHE A 3 -18.32 9.97 25.45
CA PHE A 3 -19.11 9.63 24.27
C PHE A 3 -19.28 8.11 24.23
N PHE A 4 -20.50 7.66 24.10
CA PHE A 4 -20.81 6.26 23.80
C PHE A 4 -21.26 6.19 22.34
N LEU A 5 -20.53 5.44 21.51
CA LEU A 5 -20.91 5.16 20.13
C LEU A 5 -21.49 3.75 20.06
N THR A 6 -22.59 3.62 19.35
CA THR A 6 -23.21 2.36 18.99
C THR A 6 -22.97 2.04 17.52
N LYS A 7 -23.28 0.83 17.09
CA LYS A 7 -23.11 0.46 15.67
C LYS A 7 -23.93 1.33 14.73
N ASP A 8 -25.06 1.88 15.21
CA ASP A 8 -25.97 2.70 14.42
C ASP A 8 -25.46 4.13 14.21
N ASP A 9 -24.43 4.52 14.95
CA ASP A 9 -23.74 5.80 14.78
C ASP A 9 -22.71 5.79 13.62
N PHE A 10 -22.48 4.62 12.99
CA PHE A 10 -21.53 4.46 11.91
C PHE A 10 -22.22 4.24 10.57
N VAL A 11 -21.67 4.87 9.53
CA VAL A 11 -22.04 4.61 8.14
C VAL A 11 -20.95 3.76 7.49
N PHE A 12 -21.32 2.60 6.96
CA PHE A 12 -20.41 1.72 6.26
C PHE A 12 -20.38 2.07 4.77
N LEU A 13 -19.20 2.40 4.26
CA LEU A 13 -18.97 2.74 2.86
C LEU A 13 -18.28 1.59 2.12
N GLY A 14 -18.60 1.47 0.80
CA GLY A 14 -18.03 0.43 -0.05
C GLY A 14 -18.71 -0.93 0.13
N ARG A 15 -18.65 -1.72 -0.94
CA ARG A 15 -19.19 -3.09 -0.98
C ARG A 15 -18.19 -4.01 -1.66
N ASN A 16 -18.21 -5.28 -1.26
CA ASN A 16 -17.34 -6.33 -1.83
C ASN A 16 -15.83 -6.02 -1.73
N LEU A 17 -15.44 -5.24 -0.71
CA LEU A 17 -14.04 -4.99 -0.42
C LEU A 17 -13.41 -6.23 0.19
N HIS A 18 -12.24 -6.61 -0.32
CA HIS A 18 -11.47 -7.71 0.21
C HIS A 18 -10.17 -7.14 0.81
N ARG A 19 -9.99 -7.31 2.11
CA ARG A 19 -8.84 -6.85 2.89
C ARG A 19 -8.54 -5.33 2.67
N PRO A 20 -9.45 -4.41 3.02
CA PRO A 20 -9.24 -2.96 2.88
C PRO A 20 -8.34 -2.42 4.01
N GLU A 21 -7.04 -2.62 3.90
CA GLU A 21 -6.06 -2.29 4.94
C GLU A 21 -5.71 -0.81 5.00
N CYS A 22 -5.70 -0.14 3.85
CA CYS A 22 -5.39 1.28 3.74
C CYS A 22 -6.58 2.00 3.11
N VAL A 23 -6.93 3.16 3.68
CA VAL A 23 -8.03 4.01 3.20
C VAL A 23 -7.51 5.44 3.05
N LEU A 24 -7.85 6.07 1.94
CA LEU A 24 -7.53 7.45 1.62
C LEU A 24 -8.81 8.17 1.20
N ALA A 25 -9.07 9.35 1.78
CA ALA A 25 -10.15 10.22 1.36
C ALA A 25 -9.60 11.46 0.67
N THR A 26 -10.26 11.88 -0.42
CA THR A 26 -9.91 13.08 -1.16
C THR A 26 -10.75 14.28 -0.70
N LYS A 27 -10.32 15.48 -1.06
CA LYS A 27 -11.09 16.70 -0.80
C LYS A 27 -12.41 16.75 -1.59
N SER A 28 -12.52 16.02 -2.70
CA SER A 28 -13.75 15.86 -3.48
C SER A 28 -14.77 14.91 -2.84
N GLY A 29 -14.37 14.17 -1.80
CA GLY A 29 -15.22 13.21 -1.09
C GLY A 29 -15.10 11.78 -1.59
N ASP A 30 -14.29 11.51 -2.63
CA ASP A 30 -14.00 10.14 -3.04
C ASP A 30 -13.15 9.45 -1.97
N VAL A 31 -13.46 8.18 -1.74
CA VAL A 31 -12.71 7.33 -0.83
C VAL A 31 -12.06 6.20 -1.63
N PHE A 32 -10.79 5.97 -1.39
CA PHE A 32 -10.06 4.85 -1.96
C PHE A 32 -9.69 3.86 -0.88
N ALA A 33 -9.68 2.56 -1.20
CA ALA A 33 -9.26 1.51 -0.28
C ALA A 33 -8.42 0.47 -1.03
N SER A 34 -7.40 -0.10 -0.38
CA SER A 34 -6.71 -1.26 -0.93
C SER A 34 -7.69 -2.43 -1.07
N HIS A 35 -7.50 -3.25 -2.11
CA HIS A 35 -8.36 -4.38 -2.42
C HIS A 35 -7.50 -5.56 -2.88
N ALA A 36 -7.53 -6.67 -2.13
CA ALA A 36 -6.63 -7.80 -2.33
C ALA A 36 -7.29 -9.03 -2.98
N ALA A 37 -8.50 -8.90 -3.56
CA ALA A 37 -9.11 -9.99 -4.31
C ALA A 37 -8.46 -10.12 -5.69
N ASP A 38 -8.55 -11.33 -6.26
CA ASP A 38 -8.02 -11.66 -7.59
C ASP A 38 -6.54 -11.28 -7.75
N ARG A 39 -6.26 -10.32 -8.63
CA ARG A 39 -4.92 -9.81 -8.90
C ARG A 39 -4.55 -8.57 -8.08
N GLY A 40 -5.37 -8.20 -7.11
CA GLY A 40 -5.16 -7.01 -6.30
C GLY A 40 -5.40 -5.69 -7.05
N GLY A 41 -5.61 -4.63 -6.28
CA GLY A 41 -5.88 -3.30 -6.82
C GLY A 41 -6.36 -2.30 -5.77
N ILE A 42 -7.06 -1.28 -6.26
CA ILE A 42 -7.66 -0.22 -5.45
C ILE A 42 -9.16 -0.16 -5.73
N ALA A 43 -9.96 -0.12 -4.68
CA ALA A 43 -11.38 0.20 -4.77
C ALA A 43 -11.58 1.71 -4.62
N GLN A 44 -12.27 2.34 -5.56
CA GLN A 44 -12.76 3.71 -5.46
C GLN A 44 -14.23 3.69 -5.06
N ILE A 45 -14.55 4.36 -3.96
CA ILE A 45 -15.89 4.53 -3.46
C ILE A 45 -16.28 5.98 -3.72
N GLU A 46 -17.20 6.18 -4.65
CA GLU A 46 -17.70 7.51 -5.02
C GLU A 46 -18.62 8.06 -3.94
N VAL A 47 -18.84 9.38 -3.94
CA VAL A 47 -19.74 10.08 -2.99
C VAL A 47 -21.16 9.51 -3.02
N ASN A 48 -21.63 9.02 -4.18
CA ASN A 48 -22.93 8.36 -4.34
C ASN A 48 -22.99 6.92 -3.79
N GLY A 49 -21.89 6.41 -3.24
CA GLY A 49 -21.75 5.06 -2.70
C GLY A 49 -21.40 3.97 -3.73
N ARG A 50 -21.26 4.32 -5.02
CA ARG A 50 -20.82 3.38 -6.04
C ARG A 50 -19.37 2.97 -5.78
N THR A 51 -19.08 1.68 -5.90
CA THR A 51 -17.72 1.14 -5.80
C THR A 51 -17.22 0.72 -7.19
N ASN A 52 -16.11 1.29 -7.62
CA ASN A 52 -15.40 0.92 -8.83
C ASN A 52 -14.06 0.29 -8.45
N PHE A 53 -13.66 -0.77 -9.16
CA PHE A 53 -12.40 -1.45 -8.89
C PHE A 53 -11.39 -1.15 -10.00
N ILE A 54 -10.20 -0.70 -9.60
CA ILE A 54 -9.05 -0.47 -10.45
C ILE A 54 -8.08 -1.61 -10.15
N MET A 55 -8.19 -2.69 -10.93
CA MET A 55 -7.45 -3.93 -10.70
C MET A 55 -6.18 -3.96 -11.53
N ALA A 56 -5.14 -4.63 -11.02
CA ALA A 56 -3.95 -4.94 -11.81
C ALA A 56 -4.31 -5.97 -12.89
N THR A 57 -4.34 -5.56 -14.16
CA THR A 57 -4.76 -6.39 -15.30
C THR A 57 -3.69 -6.56 -16.36
N ALA A 58 -2.66 -5.71 -16.35
CA ALA A 58 -1.55 -5.70 -17.29
C ALA A 58 -0.25 -5.26 -16.62
N GLY A 59 0.88 -5.46 -17.29
CA GLY A 59 2.22 -5.11 -16.82
C GLY A 59 2.87 -6.23 -16.01
N ASP A 60 3.78 -5.84 -15.11
CA ASP A 60 4.60 -6.78 -14.33
C ASP A 60 3.91 -7.13 -13.00
N ILE A 61 2.84 -7.92 -13.08
CA ILE A 61 2.05 -8.33 -11.91
C ILE A 61 2.76 -9.52 -11.25
N PRO A 62 3.22 -9.39 -9.98
CA PRO A 62 3.78 -10.52 -9.26
C PRO A 62 2.70 -11.56 -8.93
N ASP A 63 3.10 -12.82 -8.75
CA ASP A 63 2.18 -13.91 -8.43
C ASP A 63 1.48 -13.68 -7.08
N ASP A 64 2.19 -13.08 -6.11
CA ASP A 64 1.68 -12.75 -4.78
C ASP A 64 1.58 -11.22 -4.62
N PHE A 65 0.70 -10.58 -5.40
CA PHE A 65 0.42 -9.15 -5.28
C PHE A 65 -0.71 -8.89 -4.31
N ILE A 66 -0.37 -8.46 -3.09
CA ILE A 66 -1.30 -8.10 -2.02
C ILE A 66 -1.16 -6.60 -1.72
N PRO A 67 -2.01 -5.74 -2.31
CA PRO A 67 -2.00 -4.31 -2.04
C PRO A 67 -2.23 -4.01 -0.55
N ASN A 68 -1.36 -3.18 0.03
CA ASN A 68 -1.46 -2.80 1.43
C ASN A 68 -1.50 -1.27 1.57
N GLY A 69 -0.46 -0.65 2.13
CA GLY A 69 -0.37 0.80 2.25
C GLY A 69 -0.01 1.46 0.92
N TYR A 70 -0.69 2.55 0.58
CA TYR A 70 -0.48 3.22 -0.70
C TYR A 70 -0.64 4.74 -0.61
N SER A 71 -0.14 5.45 -1.62
CA SER A 71 -0.38 6.87 -1.85
C SER A 71 -1.04 7.10 -3.21
N LEU A 72 -1.95 8.07 -3.26
CA LEU A 72 -2.44 8.64 -4.51
C LEU A 72 -1.39 9.63 -5.04
N MET A 73 -0.93 9.40 -6.27
CA MET A 73 0.08 10.20 -6.93
C MET A 73 -0.54 11.41 -7.64
N PRO A 74 0.23 12.49 -7.92
CA PRO A 74 -0.29 13.70 -8.59
C PRO A 74 -0.87 13.46 -9.97
N ASP A 75 -0.41 12.43 -10.69
CA ASP A 75 -0.92 12.00 -11.99
C ASP A 75 -2.18 11.13 -11.91
N GLY A 76 -2.64 10.84 -10.69
CA GLY A 76 -3.81 10.01 -10.41
C GLY A 76 -3.52 8.51 -10.30
N SER A 77 -2.29 8.06 -10.52
CA SER A 77 -1.87 6.67 -10.26
C SER A 77 -1.76 6.39 -8.77
N PHE A 78 -1.57 5.12 -8.41
CA PHE A 78 -1.40 4.70 -7.02
C PHE A 78 -0.02 4.08 -6.84
N LEU A 79 0.76 4.59 -5.88
CA LEU A 79 2.00 3.98 -5.45
C LEU A 79 1.68 3.00 -4.32
N ILE A 80 1.85 1.70 -4.55
CA ILE A 80 1.33 0.63 -3.71
C ILE A 80 2.47 -0.22 -3.14
N ALA A 81 2.50 -0.40 -1.83
CA ALA A 81 3.35 -1.39 -1.18
C ALA A 81 2.70 -2.78 -1.30
N ASN A 82 3.46 -3.75 -1.80
CA ASN A 82 3.07 -5.15 -1.85
C ASN A 82 3.49 -5.85 -0.56
N VAL A 83 2.51 -6.33 0.21
CA VAL A 83 2.74 -7.08 1.45
C VAL A 83 2.79 -8.60 1.23
N GLY A 84 2.58 -9.06 0.00
CA GLY A 84 2.80 -10.43 -0.41
C GLY A 84 4.29 -10.83 -0.40
N ASN A 85 4.58 -12.13 -0.54
CA ASN A 85 5.95 -12.67 -0.45
C ASN A 85 6.87 -12.19 -1.59
N ASP A 86 6.30 -11.74 -2.71
CA ASP A 86 7.09 -11.14 -3.78
C ASP A 86 7.63 -9.75 -3.44
N GLY A 87 6.98 -9.10 -2.45
CA GLY A 87 7.45 -7.83 -1.91
C GLY A 87 7.45 -6.67 -2.91
N GLY A 88 8.22 -5.63 -2.57
CA GLY A 88 8.43 -4.47 -3.44
C GLY A 88 7.32 -3.42 -3.40
N VAL A 89 7.53 -2.37 -4.18
CA VAL A 89 6.60 -1.25 -4.38
C VAL A 89 6.32 -1.09 -5.86
N TYR A 90 5.06 -0.85 -6.21
CA TYR A 90 4.57 -0.78 -7.58
C TYR A 90 3.73 0.47 -7.80
N THR A 91 3.64 0.91 -9.04
CA THR A 91 2.70 1.94 -9.48
C THR A 91 1.56 1.26 -10.23
N LEU A 92 0.32 1.45 -9.77
CA LEU A 92 -0.89 1.02 -10.46
C LEU A 92 -1.50 2.22 -11.18
N ASN A 93 -1.55 2.17 -12.48
CA ASN A 93 -2.21 3.17 -13.32
C ASN A 93 -3.73 2.98 -13.33
N ARG A 94 -4.47 4.02 -13.72
CA ARG A 94 -5.95 3.98 -13.79
C ARG A 94 -6.49 2.99 -14.81
N ASP A 95 -5.71 2.64 -15.81
CA ASP A 95 -6.05 1.63 -16.83
C ASP A 95 -5.79 0.18 -16.38
N GLY A 96 -5.28 -0.02 -15.16
CA GLY A 96 -4.95 -1.33 -14.62
C GLY A 96 -3.54 -1.83 -14.93
N THR A 97 -2.70 -1.00 -15.57
CA THR A 97 -1.30 -1.37 -15.79
C THR A 97 -0.50 -1.22 -14.50
N LEU A 98 0.14 -2.31 -14.07
CA LEU A 98 1.03 -2.34 -12.90
C LEU A 98 2.49 -2.28 -13.36
N VAL A 99 3.26 -1.34 -12.80
CA VAL A 99 4.67 -1.11 -13.15
C VAL A 99 5.51 -1.15 -11.88
N PRO A 100 6.65 -1.87 -11.85
CA PRO A 100 7.58 -1.81 -10.74
C PRO A 100 8.07 -0.39 -10.46
N PHE A 101 8.08 0.02 -9.19
CA PHE A 101 8.66 1.29 -8.73
C PHE A 101 10.00 1.05 -8.01
N LEU A 102 10.01 0.16 -7.02
CA LEU A 102 11.21 -0.23 -6.28
C LEU A 102 11.11 -1.69 -5.86
N LEU A 103 11.97 -2.54 -6.41
CA LEU A 103 11.99 -3.98 -6.14
C LEU A 103 13.20 -4.42 -5.31
N GLU A 104 14.26 -3.59 -5.28
CA GLU A 104 15.49 -3.90 -4.56
C GLU A 104 16.14 -2.63 -4.03
N ILE A 105 17.00 -2.77 -3.05
CA ILE A 105 17.88 -1.73 -2.53
C ILE A 105 19.27 -2.34 -2.27
N ASP A 106 20.33 -1.70 -2.77
CA ASP A 106 21.70 -2.16 -2.64
C ASP A 106 21.92 -3.61 -3.14
N GLY A 107 21.17 -4.02 -4.18
CA GLY A 107 21.20 -5.38 -4.73
C GLY A 107 20.44 -6.43 -3.91
N ILE A 108 19.73 -6.01 -2.86
CA ILE A 108 18.90 -6.90 -2.02
C ILE A 108 17.45 -6.73 -2.39
N LYS A 109 16.78 -7.81 -2.81
CA LYS A 109 15.35 -7.82 -3.13
C LYS A 109 14.54 -7.40 -1.90
N LEU A 110 13.61 -6.44 -2.09
CA LEU A 110 12.70 -6.01 -1.04
C LEU A 110 11.75 -7.16 -0.67
N PRO A 111 11.59 -7.44 0.62
CA PRO A 111 10.57 -8.35 1.12
C PRO A 111 9.20 -7.67 1.14
N ALA A 112 8.25 -8.24 1.86
CA ALA A 112 6.93 -7.66 2.06
C ALA A 112 7.00 -6.20 2.55
N CYS A 113 6.60 -5.26 1.69
CA CYS A 113 6.51 -3.84 2.01
C CYS A 113 5.14 -3.52 2.60
N ASN A 114 5.11 -2.75 3.69
CA ASN A 114 3.86 -2.48 4.41
C ASN A 114 3.17 -1.20 3.91
N PHE A 115 3.91 -0.10 3.74
CA PHE A 115 3.35 1.18 3.33
C PHE A 115 4.31 1.91 2.38
N ALA A 116 3.77 2.59 1.38
CA ALA A 116 4.50 3.52 0.52
C ALA A 116 3.80 4.89 0.58
N ASN A 117 4.48 5.88 1.19
CA ASN A 117 3.94 7.21 1.40
C ASN A 117 4.72 8.26 0.63
N ARG A 118 4.01 9.10 -0.13
CA ARG A 118 4.58 10.29 -0.76
C ARG A 118 4.36 11.50 0.15
N ASP A 119 5.44 12.18 0.53
CA ASP A 119 5.35 13.41 1.32
C ASP A 119 5.13 14.66 0.43
N GLU A 120 4.92 15.81 1.07
CA GLU A 120 4.66 17.08 0.40
C GLU A 120 5.86 17.58 -0.44
N LEU A 121 7.06 17.12 -0.14
CA LEU A 121 8.27 17.42 -0.92
C LEU A 121 8.48 16.46 -2.10
N GLY A 122 7.56 15.52 -2.29
CA GLY A 122 7.61 14.53 -3.37
C GLY A 122 8.51 13.33 -3.07
N ARG A 123 9.05 13.21 -1.86
CA ARG A 123 9.87 12.07 -1.45
C ARG A 123 8.97 10.88 -1.11
N ILE A 124 9.46 9.69 -1.37
CA ILE A 124 8.74 8.44 -1.05
C ILE A 124 9.38 7.79 0.17
N TRP A 125 8.54 7.47 1.13
CA TRP A 125 8.89 6.75 2.35
C TRP A 125 8.23 5.38 2.32
N ILE A 126 9.04 4.32 2.45
CA ILE A 126 8.55 2.95 2.38
C ILE A 126 8.89 2.27 3.71
N SER A 127 7.88 1.68 4.36
CA SER A 127 8.09 0.85 5.53
C SER A 127 8.15 -0.62 5.14
N VAL A 128 9.17 -1.30 5.65
CA VAL A 128 9.38 -2.74 5.54
C VAL A 128 9.42 -3.29 6.95
N SER A 129 8.49 -4.17 7.29
CA SER A 129 8.33 -4.64 8.68
C SER A 129 9.44 -5.61 9.10
N THR A 130 10.02 -6.32 8.15
CA THR A 130 11.10 -7.31 8.39
C THR A 130 11.80 -7.64 7.08
N TRP A 131 13.07 -8.02 7.15
CA TRP A 131 13.82 -8.61 6.03
C TRP A 131 13.57 -10.09 5.84
N ALA A 132 12.90 -10.76 6.77
CA ALA A 132 12.52 -12.15 6.60
C ALA A 132 11.62 -12.32 5.38
N ARG A 133 11.96 -13.26 4.48
CA ARG A 133 11.17 -13.54 3.28
C ARG A 133 9.75 -13.99 3.62
N ASN A 134 9.62 -14.82 4.66
CA ASN A 134 8.34 -15.15 5.28
C ASN A 134 8.18 -14.24 6.51
N ARG A 135 7.33 -13.23 6.41
CA ARG A 135 7.13 -12.25 7.49
C ARG A 135 6.63 -12.86 8.79
N ASP A 136 5.97 -14.02 8.75
CA ASP A 136 5.46 -14.70 9.95
C ASP A 136 6.62 -15.17 10.86
N GLU A 137 7.83 -15.32 10.31
CA GLU A 137 9.02 -15.64 11.09
C GLU A 137 9.50 -14.48 11.96
N SER A 138 9.08 -13.25 11.67
CA SER A 138 9.45 -12.04 12.43
C SER A 138 8.54 -11.74 13.63
N PHE A 139 7.40 -12.42 13.76
CA PHE A 139 6.50 -12.21 14.90
C PHE A 139 7.07 -12.80 16.21
N LYS A 140 8.30 -12.40 16.53
CA LYS A 140 9.05 -12.82 17.71
C LYS A 140 9.54 -11.59 18.45
N LYS A 141 9.60 -11.68 19.78
CA LYS A 141 9.94 -10.56 20.66
C LYS A 141 11.36 -9.98 20.42
N ASP A 142 12.26 -10.80 19.92
CA ASP A 142 13.69 -10.52 19.73
C ASP A 142 14.06 -10.19 18.27
N VAL A 143 13.06 -10.06 17.38
CA VAL A 143 13.26 -9.63 15.99
C VAL A 143 12.92 -8.14 15.89
N ALA A 144 13.91 -7.33 15.50
CA ALA A 144 13.81 -5.90 15.27
C ALA A 144 14.64 -5.56 14.02
N ASP A 145 14.22 -6.08 12.85
CA ASP A 145 14.93 -5.94 11.58
C ASP A 145 14.17 -5.09 10.57
N GLY A 146 13.07 -4.44 11.00
CA GLY A 146 12.31 -3.53 10.18
C GLY A 146 13.12 -2.30 9.76
N VAL A 147 12.77 -1.72 8.62
CA VAL A 147 13.45 -0.55 8.06
C VAL A 147 12.46 0.45 7.46
N ILE A 148 12.91 1.71 7.42
CA ILE A 148 12.30 2.75 6.60
C ILE A 148 13.25 3.08 5.45
N ILE A 149 12.75 3.00 4.23
CA ILE A 149 13.47 3.38 3.02
C ILE A 149 12.98 4.76 2.57
N LEU A 150 13.93 5.61 2.18
CA LEU A 150 13.66 6.90 1.57
C LEU A 150 14.10 6.87 0.11
N VAL A 151 13.21 7.28 -0.78
CA VAL A 151 13.50 7.52 -2.20
C VAL A 151 13.29 9.00 -2.51
N ASP A 152 14.31 9.66 -3.00
CA ASP A 152 14.29 11.06 -3.41
C ASP A 152 15.20 11.29 -4.63
N ASN A 153 15.52 12.55 -4.93
CA ASN A 153 16.39 12.94 -6.04
C ASN A 153 17.86 12.45 -5.90
N LYS A 154 18.24 11.88 -4.74
CA LYS A 154 19.56 11.27 -4.49
C LYS A 154 19.53 9.75 -4.63
N GLY A 155 18.39 9.19 -5.01
CA GLY A 155 18.16 7.74 -5.11
C GLY A 155 17.48 7.14 -3.88
N SER A 156 17.50 5.82 -3.80
CA SER A 156 16.94 5.04 -2.69
C SER A 156 18.00 4.74 -1.64
N ARG A 157 17.61 4.78 -0.36
CA ARG A 157 18.48 4.42 0.79
C ARG A 157 17.68 4.04 2.01
N VAL A 158 18.26 3.23 2.88
CA VAL A 158 17.73 2.98 4.22
C VAL A 158 17.91 4.24 5.06
N ALA A 159 16.80 4.81 5.53
CA ALA A 159 16.77 6.01 6.37
C ALA A 159 16.73 5.68 7.87
N ALA A 160 16.12 4.55 8.25
CA ALA A 160 16.10 4.04 9.62
C ALA A 160 16.04 2.51 9.59
N GLN A 161 16.58 1.87 10.64
CA GLN A 161 16.61 0.42 10.78
C GLN A 161 16.50 0.01 12.25
N GLY A 162 16.20 -1.25 12.50
CA GLY A 162 16.08 -1.79 13.86
C GLY A 162 14.77 -1.38 14.54
N ILE A 163 13.70 -1.30 13.79
CA ILE A 163 12.35 -0.92 14.24
C ILE A 163 11.44 -2.14 14.32
#